data_be63a698072504c006a93ba17ff00cef
#
_entry.id   be63a698072504c006a93ba17ff00cef
#
_cell.length_a   1.000
_cell.length_b   1.000
_cell.length_c   1.000
_cell.angle_alpha   90.00
_cell.angle_beta   90.00
_cell.angle_gamma   90.00
#
_symmetry.space_group_name_H-M   'P 1'
#
loop_
_entity.id
_entity.type
_entity.pdbx_description
1 polymer ?
#
loop_
_entity_poly.entity_id
_entity_poly.type
_entity_poly.pdbx_seq_one_letter_code
_entity_poly.pdbx_strand_id
1 'polypeptide(L)'
;MAKWQGRSLKKPSGGRIWASRKKRRREMGSEFVETKLGPLKRVKRRTFGGNIKISLFGIDVANVVDPKTGQTKKSKILNVVGNPADPHFVRRNVLTKGAIIETELGRARVTSRPRQSGSVDAVLLEAKPIEIEKPVKKLAGPEEKS
;
A
#
# COMPACT_ATOMS: atom_id res chain seq x y z
N MET A 1 3.69 -21.74 1.28
CA MET A 1 4.83 -22.43 0.60
C MET A 1 5.49 -21.46 -0.36
N ALA A 2 6.81 -21.24 -0.28
CA ALA A 2 7.50 -20.26 -1.13
C ALA A 2 7.48 -20.71 -2.59
N LYS A 3 7.13 -19.79 -3.51
CA LYS A 3 7.01 -20.07 -4.94
C LYS A 3 8.40 -20.15 -5.59
N TRP A 4 8.62 -21.17 -6.40
CA TRP A 4 9.80 -21.26 -7.25
C TRP A 4 9.79 -20.18 -8.33
N GLN A 5 10.88 -19.42 -8.46
CA GLN A 5 11.05 -18.34 -9.45
C GLN A 5 12.18 -18.62 -10.45
N GLY A 6 12.67 -19.83 -10.49
CA GLY A 6 13.66 -20.26 -11.48
C GLY A 6 13.00 -20.65 -12.81
N ARG A 7 13.78 -21.34 -13.65
CA ARG A 7 13.33 -21.87 -14.94
C ARG A 7 12.07 -22.76 -14.79
N SER A 8 11.17 -22.71 -15.77
CA SER A 8 10.03 -23.62 -15.83
C SER A 8 10.47 -25.09 -15.76
N LEU A 9 9.73 -25.88 -14.99
CA LEU A 9 9.97 -27.33 -14.89
C LEU A 9 9.23 -28.14 -15.95
N LYS A 10 8.57 -27.49 -16.93
CA LYS A 10 7.91 -28.15 -18.06
C LYS A 10 8.74 -28.03 -19.31
N LYS A 11 8.85 -29.15 -20.07
CA LYS A 11 9.39 -29.20 -21.44
C LYS A 11 8.33 -28.70 -22.44
N PRO A 12 8.72 -28.30 -23.67
CA PRO A 12 7.76 -27.96 -24.72
C PRO A 12 6.81 -29.14 -25.06
N SER A 13 7.28 -30.36 -24.90
CA SER A 13 6.48 -31.59 -25.08
C SER A 13 5.50 -31.90 -23.95
N GLY A 14 5.37 -31.02 -22.94
CA GLY A 14 4.51 -31.21 -21.77
C GLY A 14 5.13 -32.05 -20.64
N GLY A 15 6.26 -32.73 -20.91
CA GLY A 15 6.98 -33.53 -19.90
C GLY A 15 7.65 -32.66 -18.82
N ARG A 16 8.06 -33.32 -17.74
CA ARG A 16 8.72 -32.64 -16.63
C ARG A 16 10.24 -32.62 -16.79
N ILE A 17 10.86 -31.48 -16.48
CA ILE A 17 12.32 -31.36 -16.38
C ILE A 17 12.71 -31.69 -14.93
N TRP A 18 13.62 -32.63 -14.75
CA TRP A 18 14.19 -32.96 -13.44
C TRP A 18 15.14 -31.86 -13.01
N ALA A 19 15.05 -31.49 -11.73
CA ALA A 19 15.98 -30.51 -11.17
C ALA A 19 17.34 -31.15 -10.95
N SER A 20 18.41 -30.57 -11.51
CA SER A 20 19.79 -31.03 -11.32
C SER A 20 20.33 -30.81 -9.90
N ARG A 21 19.70 -29.92 -9.12
CA ARG A 21 20.08 -29.57 -7.75
C ARG A 21 18.88 -29.16 -6.89
N LYS A 22 19.04 -29.15 -5.58
CA LYS A 22 18.03 -28.65 -4.64
C LYS A 22 17.75 -27.14 -4.85
N LYS A 23 16.52 -26.70 -4.60
CA LYS A 23 16.12 -25.29 -4.65
C LYS A 23 16.96 -24.47 -3.70
N ARG A 24 17.51 -23.37 -4.17
CA ARG A 24 18.26 -22.43 -3.33
C ARG A 24 17.37 -21.32 -2.82
N ARG A 25 17.66 -20.79 -1.62
CA ARG A 25 16.85 -19.76 -0.96
C ARG A 25 16.69 -18.49 -1.81
N ARG A 26 17.72 -18.11 -2.57
CA ARG A 26 17.70 -16.97 -3.49
C ARG A 26 16.76 -17.12 -4.69
N GLU A 27 16.40 -18.36 -5.05
CA GLU A 27 15.55 -18.70 -6.19
C GLU A 27 14.08 -18.88 -5.80
N MET A 28 13.78 -18.75 -4.52
CA MET A 28 12.42 -18.83 -3.99
C MET A 28 11.83 -17.43 -3.84
N GLY A 29 10.66 -17.20 -4.45
CA GLY A 29 9.86 -16.00 -4.22
C GLY A 29 9.21 -16.02 -2.85
N SER A 30 8.96 -14.86 -2.30
CA SER A 30 8.14 -14.72 -1.11
C SER A 30 6.65 -14.82 -1.47
N GLU A 31 5.83 -15.24 -0.52
CA GLU A 31 4.38 -15.22 -0.66
C GLU A 31 3.85 -13.80 -0.85
N PHE A 32 2.72 -13.70 -1.54
CA PHE A 32 2.01 -12.42 -1.64
C PHE A 32 1.54 -12.01 -0.24
N VAL A 33 1.91 -10.82 0.15
CA VAL A 33 1.45 -10.19 1.40
C VAL A 33 0.57 -9.03 1.03
N GLU A 34 -0.64 -9.05 1.55
CA GLU A 34 -1.61 -7.97 1.38
C GLU A 34 -1.20 -6.80 2.28
N THR A 35 -1.01 -5.62 1.68
CA THR A 35 -0.91 -4.38 2.45
C THR A 35 -2.32 -3.90 2.73
N LYS A 36 -2.72 -3.82 3.99
CA LYS A 36 -4.06 -3.42 4.42
C LYS A 36 -4.06 -2.01 4.97
N LEU A 37 -5.22 -1.37 4.92
CA LEU A 37 -5.48 -0.14 5.66
C LEU A 37 -5.44 -0.44 7.16
N GLY A 38 -4.71 0.37 7.93
CA GLY A 38 -4.56 0.21 9.38
C GLY A 38 -3.26 0.79 9.90
N PRO A 39 -2.92 0.54 11.16
CA PRO A 39 -1.74 1.12 11.78
C PRO A 39 -0.47 0.76 11.02
N LEU A 40 0.51 1.67 11.04
CA LEU A 40 1.75 1.52 10.30
C LEU A 40 2.54 0.28 10.74
N LYS A 41 2.62 -0.71 9.85
CA LYS A 41 3.38 -1.94 10.06
C LYS A 41 4.36 -2.16 8.91
N ARG A 42 5.66 -1.97 9.19
CA ARG A 42 6.77 -2.15 8.25
C ARG A 42 7.68 -3.27 8.69
N VAL A 43 8.16 -4.08 7.74
CA VAL A 43 9.16 -5.12 8.00
C VAL A 43 10.40 -4.84 7.15
N LYS A 44 11.54 -4.66 7.79
CA LYS A 44 12.84 -4.52 7.14
C LYS A 44 13.40 -5.91 6.84
N ARG A 45 13.84 -6.15 5.61
CA ARG A 45 14.49 -7.39 5.19
C ARG A 45 15.89 -7.08 4.66
N ARG A 46 16.89 -7.75 5.23
CA ARG A 46 18.24 -7.73 4.68
C ARG A 46 18.27 -8.48 3.35
N THR A 47 18.86 -7.89 2.34
CA THR A 47 19.04 -8.47 1.01
C THR A 47 20.53 -8.69 0.73
N PHE A 48 20.84 -9.21 -0.47
CA PHE A 48 22.22 -9.45 -0.90
C PHE A 48 23.05 -8.16 -0.86
N GLY A 49 24.32 -8.26 -0.48
CA GLY A 49 25.22 -7.12 -0.36
C GLY A 49 24.97 -6.20 0.85
N GLY A 50 24.24 -6.67 1.86
CA GLY A 50 23.92 -5.85 3.05
C GLY A 50 22.79 -4.84 2.87
N ASN A 51 22.20 -4.75 1.67
CA ASN A 51 21.10 -3.85 1.37
C ASN A 51 19.83 -4.19 2.17
N ILE A 52 18.96 -3.21 2.35
CA ILE A 52 17.71 -3.36 3.08
C ILE A 52 16.54 -3.08 2.13
N LYS A 53 15.56 -3.98 2.11
CA LYS A 53 14.24 -3.74 1.49
C LYS A 53 13.18 -3.62 2.59
N ILE A 54 12.28 -2.66 2.40
CA ILE A 54 11.16 -2.44 3.31
C ILE A 54 9.92 -3.05 2.68
N SER A 55 9.19 -3.86 3.43
CA SER A 55 7.88 -4.39 3.05
C SER A 55 6.81 -3.79 3.96
N LEU A 56 5.76 -3.25 3.36
CA LEU A 56 4.65 -2.65 4.05
C LEU A 56 3.51 -3.68 4.23
N PHE A 57 2.99 -3.80 5.43
CA PHE A 57 1.87 -4.69 5.78
C PHE A 57 0.61 -3.91 6.14
N GLY A 58 0.76 -2.77 6.78
CA GLY A 58 -0.32 -1.86 7.12
C GLY A 58 0.13 -0.41 7.02
N ILE A 59 -0.78 0.48 6.65
CA ILE A 59 -0.58 1.92 6.58
C ILE A 59 -1.93 2.64 6.56
N ASP A 60 -1.97 3.80 7.17
CA ASP A 60 -3.11 4.70 7.25
C ASP A 60 -2.90 6.03 6.52
N VAL A 61 -1.66 6.33 6.11
CA VAL A 61 -1.28 7.60 5.48
C VAL A 61 -0.76 7.37 4.06
N ALA A 62 -1.16 8.23 3.12
CA ALA A 62 -0.65 8.27 1.76
C ALA A 62 -0.03 9.65 1.46
N ASN A 63 1.00 9.66 0.62
CA ASN A 63 1.51 10.86 -0.01
C ASN A 63 0.68 11.10 -1.29
N VAL A 64 -0.14 12.13 -1.29
CA VAL A 64 -1.01 12.45 -2.41
C VAL A 64 -0.42 13.62 -3.18
N VAL A 65 -0.19 13.41 -4.47
CA VAL A 65 0.30 14.41 -5.41
C VAL A 65 -0.89 15.01 -6.15
N ASP A 66 -1.00 16.31 -6.16
CA ASP A 66 -1.96 17.04 -6.98
C ASP A 66 -1.32 17.29 -8.37
N PRO A 67 -1.88 16.75 -9.46
CA PRO A 67 -1.32 16.93 -10.79
C PRO A 67 -1.40 18.38 -11.32
N LYS A 68 -2.31 19.21 -10.77
CA LYS A 68 -2.48 20.60 -11.19
C LYS A 68 -1.45 21.52 -10.59
N THR A 69 -1.16 21.34 -9.28
CA THR A 69 -0.23 22.21 -8.55
C THR A 69 1.17 21.63 -8.44
N GLY A 70 1.34 20.33 -8.71
CA GLY A 70 2.60 19.59 -8.52
C GLY A 70 2.98 19.38 -7.04
N GLN A 71 2.13 19.81 -6.11
CA GLN A 71 2.41 19.70 -4.68
C GLN A 71 2.07 18.31 -4.14
N THR A 72 2.90 17.82 -3.23
CA THR A 72 2.67 16.56 -2.53
C THR A 72 2.29 16.85 -1.09
N LYS A 73 1.14 16.32 -0.67
CA LYS A 73 0.64 16.43 0.72
C LYS A 73 0.44 15.05 1.33
N LYS A 74 0.76 14.90 2.60
CA LYS A 74 0.41 13.70 3.36
C LYS A 74 -1.05 13.79 3.75
N SER A 75 -1.80 12.73 3.47
CA SER A 75 -3.22 12.64 3.76
C SER A 75 -3.56 11.28 4.36
N LYS A 76 -4.53 11.24 5.24
CA LYS A 76 -5.03 9.98 5.81
C LYS A 76 -5.92 9.28 4.79
N ILE A 77 -5.77 7.96 4.72
CA ILE A 77 -6.61 7.10 3.88
C ILE A 77 -7.84 6.73 4.69
N LEU A 78 -9.02 7.01 4.16
CA LEU A 78 -10.30 6.70 4.80
C LEU A 78 -10.78 5.31 4.38
N ASN A 79 -10.78 5.02 3.08
CA ASN A 79 -11.28 3.76 2.55
C ASN A 79 -10.66 3.42 1.19
N VAL A 80 -10.85 2.16 0.73
CA VAL A 80 -10.52 1.71 -0.63
C VAL A 80 -11.82 1.60 -1.41
N VAL A 81 -11.96 2.42 -2.45
CA VAL A 81 -13.19 2.51 -3.26
C VAL A 81 -13.18 1.50 -4.40
N GLY A 82 -12.02 1.29 -5.02
CA GLY A 82 -11.89 0.39 -6.17
C GLY A 82 -10.50 -0.23 -6.27
N ASN A 83 -10.43 -1.43 -6.80
CA ASN A 83 -9.17 -2.11 -7.06
C ASN A 83 -9.25 -2.87 -8.39
N PRO A 84 -8.45 -2.47 -9.40
CA PRO A 84 -8.47 -3.13 -10.71
C PRO A 84 -7.86 -4.53 -10.71
N ALA A 85 -7.12 -4.90 -9.65
CA ALA A 85 -6.49 -6.22 -9.55
C ALA A 85 -7.47 -7.30 -9.12
N ASP A 86 -8.35 -7.01 -8.16
CA ASP A 86 -9.36 -7.93 -7.65
C ASP A 86 -10.47 -7.15 -6.90
N PRO A 87 -11.75 -7.36 -7.25
CA PRO A 87 -12.88 -6.77 -6.52
C PRO A 87 -12.92 -7.13 -5.04
N HIS A 88 -12.45 -8.32 -4.66
CA HIS A 88 -12.41 -8.76 -3.27
C HIS A 88 -11.43 -7.97 -2.41
N PHE A 89 -10.43 -7.32 -3.02
CA PHE A 89 -9.49 -6.47 -2.29
C PHE A 89 -10.12 -5.21 -1.74
N VAL A 90 -11.19 -4.72 -2.37
CA VAL A 90 -11.96 -3.57 -1.85
C VAL A 90 -12.57 -3.90 -0.50
N ARG A 91 -13.27 -5.04 -0.38
CA ARG A 91 -13.90 -5.48 0.88
C ARG A 91 -12.91 -5.70 2.01
N ARG A 92 -11.66 -6.04 1.68
CA ARG A 92 -10.57 -6.31 2.64
C ARG A 92 -9.66 -5.11 2.86
N ASN A 93 -9.97 -3.95 2.25
CA ASN A 93 -9.18 -2.73 2.30
C ASN A 93 -7.70 -2.94 1.94
N VAL A 94 -7.45 -3.72 0.88
CA VAL A 94 -6.10 -4.04 0.41
C VAL A 94 -5.62 -2.98 -0.57
N LEU A 95 -4.45 -2.42 -0.28
CA LEU A 95 -3.79 -1.38 -1.06
C LEU A 95 -2.82 -2.02 -2.07
N THR A 96 -3.13 -1.89 -3.36
CA THR A 96 -2.27 -2.34 -4.46
C THR A 96 -1.97 -1.19 -5.41
N LYS A 97 -0.99 -1.36 -6.30
CA LYS A 97 -0.78 -0.40 -7.38
C LYS A 97 -2.03 -0.30 -8.25
N GLY A 98 -2.49 0.92 -8.52
CA GLY A 98 -3.68 1.19 -9.31
C GLY A 98 -4.99 1.21 -8.50
N ALA A 99 -4.98 0.86 -7.22
CA ALA A 99 -6.17 0.99 -6.37
C ALA A 99 -6.63 2.44 -6.27
N ILE A 100 -7.93 2.64 -6.24
CA ILE A 100 -8.57 3.94 -6.01
C ILE A 100 -8.90 4.02 -4.52
N ILE A 101 -8.29 4.99 -3.86
CA ILE A 101 -8.45 5.24 -2.43
C ILE A 101 -9.19 6.55 -2.21
N GLU A 102 -9.95 6.61 -1.14
CA GLU A 102 -10.55 7.82 -0.62
C GLU A 102 -9.67 8.37 0.48
N THR A 103 -9.28 9.64 0.33
CA THR A 103 -8.44 10.35 1.29
C THR A 103 -9.16 11.62 1.75
N GLU A 104 -8.64 12.27 2.80
CA GLU A 104 -9.16 13.57 3.26
C GLU A 104 -9.13 14.64 2.16
N LEU A 105 -8.18 14.56 1.21
CA LEU A 105 -8.03 15.49 0.08
C LEU A 105 -8.94 15.17 -1.11
N GLY A 106 -9.49 13.95 -1.15
CA GLY A 106 -10.34 13.48 -2.23
C GLY A 106 -9.97 12.08 -2.70
N ARG A 107 -10.50 11.69 -3.87
CA ARG A 107 -10.20 10.40 -4.47
C ARG A 107 -8.85 10.44 -5.16
N ALA A 108 -8.01 9.45 -4.88
CA ALA A 108 -6.67 9.33 -5.41
C ALA A 108 -6.37 7.92 -5.92
N ARG A 109 -5.55 7.82 -6.97
CA ARG A 109 -5.09 6.54 -7.52
C ARG A 109 -3.68 6.22 -7.03
N VAL A 110 -3.49 5.06 -6.44
CA VAL A 110 -2.19 4.58 -5.97
C VAL A 110 -1.27 4.29 -7.15
N THR A 111 -0.09 4.89 -7.16
CA THR A 111 0.93 4.73 -8.20
C THR A 111 2.09 3.85 -7.75
N SER A 112 2.42 3.88 -6.46
CA SER A 112 3.48 3.07 -5.87
C SER A 112 3.07 1.59 -5.75
N ARG A 113 4.06 0.74 -5.41
CA ARG A 113 3.84 -0.64 -4.97
C ARG A 113 4.05 -0.71 -3.47
N PRO A 114 3.01 -0.61 -2.63
CA PRO A 114 3.16 -0.41 -1.18
C PRO A 114 4.07 -1.43 -0.51
N ARG A 115 3.99 -2.68 -0.92
CA ARG A 115 4.83 -3.75 -0.38
C ARG A 115 6.31 -3.61 -0.73
N GLN A 116 6.65 -3.00 -1.87
CA GLN A 116 8.04 -2.91 -2.35
C GLN A 116 8.68 -1.56 -2.02
N SER A 117 7.91 -0.48 -2.13
CA SER A 117 8.37 0.89 -1.87
C SER A 117 8.39 1.24 -0.38
N GLY A 118 7.53 0.58 0.42
CA GLY A 118 7.41 0.89 1.86
C GLY A 118 6.63 2.17 2.16
N SER A 119 6.03 2.79 1.13
CA SER A 119 5.13 3.95 1.21
C SER A 119 3.94 3.78 0.26
N VAL A 120 2.89 4.52 0.49
CA VAL A 120 1.77 4.67 -0.44
C VAL A 120 1.85 6.05 -1.05
N ASP A 121 2.12 6.10 -2.35
CA ASP A 121 2.16 7.32 -3.12
C ASP A 121 1.01 7.26 -4.12
N ALA A 122 0.22 8.32 -4.19
CA ALA A 122 -1.01 8.38 -4.98
C ALA A 122 -1.11 9.72 -5.73
N VAL A 123 -1.83 9.70 -6.83
CA VAL A 123 -2.16 10.90 -7.61
C VAL A 123 -3.63 11.19 -7.44
N LEU A 124 -3.96 12.45 -7.13
CA LEU A 124 -5.32 12.92 -6.95
C LEU A 124 -6.08 12.84 -8.29
N LEU A 125 -7.25 12.22 -8.27
CA LEU A 125 -8.17 12.15 -9.41
C LEU A 125 -9.24 13.25 -9.31
N GLU A 126 -9.87 13.34 -8.12
CA GLU A 126 -10.94 14.28 -7.83
C GLU A 126 -10.66 14.92 -6.47
N ALA A 127 -10.51 16.23 -6.43
CA ALA A 127 -10.39 16.97 -5.17
C ALA A 127 -11.77 17.06 -4.51
N LYS A 128 -11.88 16.68 -3.24
CA LYS A 128 -13.04 17.10 -2.43
C LYS A 128 -12.90 18.59 -2.14
N PRO A 129 -13.98 19.38 -2.21
CA PRO A 129 -13.96 20.70 -1.63
C PRO A 129 -13.63 20.54 -0.15
N ILE A 130 -12.61 21.23 0.32
CA ILE A 130 -12.19 21.20 1.73
C ILE A 130 -13.28 21.95 2.49
N GLU A 131 -14.23 21.23 3.09
CA GLU A 131 -15.02 21.78 4.18
C GLU A 131 -14.04 21.96 5.36
N ILE A 132 -13.62 23.18 5.56
CA ILE A 132 -12.86 23.60 6.75
C ILE A 132 -13.87 23.51 7.88
N GLU A 133 -13.90 22.38 8.62
CA GLU A 133 -14.57 22.33 9.90
C GLU A 133 -13.97 23.45 10.78
N LYS A 134 -14.79 24.47 11.04
CA LYS A 134 -14.44 25.55 11.94
C LYS A 134 -14.07 24.93 13.30
N PRO A 135 -12.97 25.34 13.92
CA PRO A 135 -12.59 24.81 15.21
C PRO A 135 -13.76 24.98 16.19
N VAL A 136 -14.22 23.88 16.75
CA VAL A 136 -15.25 23.89 17.81
C VAL A 136 -14.72 24.77 18.92
N LYS A 137 -15.34 25.95 19.12
CA LYS A 137 -15.10 26.83 20.26
C LYS A 137 -15.32 25.98 21.52
N LYS A 138 -14.26 25.72 22.28
CA LYS A 138 -14.38 25.21 23.63
C LYS A 138 -15.27 26.19 24.40
N LEU A 139 -16.45 25.72 24.75
CA LEU A 139 -17.31 26.43 25.72
C LEU A 139 -16.51 26.57 27.01
N ALA A 140 -16.23 27.82 27.36
CA ALA A 140 -15.69 28.18 28.69
C ALA A 140 -16.67 27.67 29.74
N GLY A 141 -16.17 26.87 30.66
CA GLY A 141 -16.94 26.41 31.81
C GLY A 141 -17.34 27.60 32.70
N PRO A 142 -18.41 27.47 33.47
CA PRO A 142 -18.87 28.55 34.36
C PRO A 142 -17.84 28.82 35.46
N GLU A 143 -17.49 30.10 35.64
CA GLU A 143 -16.73 30.57 36.79
C GLU A 143 -17.56 30.35 38.07
N GLU A 144 -17.07 29.51 39.00
CA GLU A 144 -17.53 29.48 40.36
C GLU A 144 -17.13 30.75 41.06
N LYS A 145 -18.11 31.59 41.40
CA LYS A 145 -17.96 32.68 42.35
C LYS A 145 -18.17 32.11 43.75
N SER A 146 -17.13 32.21 44.58
CA SER A 146 -17.22 32.27 46.06
C SER A 146 -17.06 33.65 46.51
#